data_501d2768424a8e68fc8a532f7a0339cd
#
_entry.id   501d2768424a8e68fc8a532f7a0339cd
#
_cell.length_a   1.000
_cell.length_b   1.000
_cell.length_c   1.000
_cell.angle_alpha   90.00
_cell.angle_beta   90.00
_cell.angle_gamma   90.00
#
_symmetry.space_group_name_H-M   'P 1'
#
loop_
_entity.id
_entity.type
_entity.pdbx_description
1 polymer ?
#
loop_
_entity_poly.entity_id
_entity_poly.type
_entity_poly.pdbx_seq_one_letter_code
_entity_poly.pdbx_strand_id
1 'polypeptide(L)'
;MKDKVFGEMQFNVGWCKMETISLWGNLYTFKIRISTTKDEVPSEKQQQAYLSFKKNLNEISEKSLGLVNDFLSNNIDEILGELGEPLPTNLTDLLIPNQVLLFKNGKTAIIFDAAWTDENVVIL
;
A
#
# COMPACT_ATOMS: atom_id res chain seq x y z
N MET A 1 18.12 6.25 -10.84
CA MET A 1 18.75 6.94 -9.69
C MET A 1 18.99 5.93 -8.57
N LYS A 2 20.11 6.02 -7.90
CA LYS A 2 20.46 5.14 -6.80
C LYS A 2 20.47 5.92 -5.47
N ASP A 3 19.66 5.48 -4.51
CA ASP A 3 19.58 6.09 -3.18
C ASP A 3 20.21 5.15 -2.13
N LYS A 4 20.81 5.73 -1.09
CA LYS A 4 21.50 4.95 -0.05
C LYS A 4 20.55 4.05 0.77
N VAL A 5 19.28 4.42 0.88
CA VAL A 5 18.27 3.67 1.64
C VAL A 5 17.41 2.81 0.71
N PHE A 6 16.93 3.40 -0.40
CA PHE A 6 16.00 2.71 -1.31
C PHE A 6 16.70 1.86 -2.37
N GLY A 7 17.98 2.14 -2.68
CA GLY A 7 18.68 1.47 -3.76
C GLY A 7 18.33 2.05 -5.12
N GLU A 8 18.37 1.23 -6.16
CA GLU A 8 18.07 1.67 -7.52
C GLU A 8 16.58 1.94 -7.71
N MET A 9 16.26 3.11 -8.29
CA MET A 9 14.88 3.55 -8.52
C MET A 9 14.71 4.11 -9.93
N GLN A 10 13.47 4.04 -10.42
CA GLN A 10 13.05 4.64 -11.68
C GLN A 10 12.00 5.71 -11.41
N PHE A 11 11.99 6.78 -12.20
CA PHE A 11 11.01 7.84 -12.04
C PHE A 11 9.76 7.56 -12.87
N ASN A 12 8.60 7.48 -12.18
CA ASN A 12 7.28 7.36 -12.78
C ASN A 12 6.26 7.97 -11.82
N VAL A 13 5.99 9.28 -11.98
CA VAL A 13 5.17 10.06 -11.04
C VAL A 13 5.70 9.92 -9.60
N GLY A 14 7.01 10.17 -9.43
CA GLY A 14 7.77 9.93 -8.22
C GLY A 14 8.84 8.86 -8.44
N TRP A 15 9.81 8.80 -7.56
CA TRP A 15 10.83 7.74 -7.62
C TRP A 15 10.23 6.43 -7.11
N CYS A 16 10.40 5.37 -7.87
CA CYS A 16 9.76 4.08 -7.62
C CYS A 16 10.74 2.93 -7.65
N LYS A 17 10.44 1.90 -6.86
CA LYS A 17 11.07 0.58 -6.95
C LYS A 17 10.02 -0.48 -6.67
N MET A 18 10.26 -1.70 -7.13
CA MET A 18 9.40 -2.85 -6.81
C MET A 18 10.03 -3.65 -5.67
N GLU A 19 9.23 -4.11 -4.75
CA GLU A 19 9.71 -4.92 -3.62
C GLU A 19 8.63 -5.94 -3.22
N THR A 20 9.06 -7.16 -2.93
CA THR A 20 8.16 -8.21 -2.42
C THR A 20 8.10 -8.11 -0.90
N ILE A 21 6.89 -7.96 -0.37
CA ILE A 21 6.66 -7.76 1.07
C ILE A 21 5.57 -8.73 1.53
N SER A 22 5.75 -9.30 2.72
CA SER A 22 4.73 -10.13 3.36
C SER A 22 3.74 -9.23 4.10
N LEU A 23 2.45 -9.37 3.78
CA LEU A 23 1.36 -8.67 4.45
C LEU A 23 0.20 -9.65 4.60
N TRP A 24 -0.44 -9.68 5.77
CA TRP A 24 -1.58 -10.57 6.08
C TRP A 24 -1.28 -12.05 5.82
N GLY A 25 -0.01 -12.46 6.01
CA GLY A 25 0.41 -13.83 5.79
C GLY A 25 0.66 -14.22 4.33
N ASN A 26 0.59 -13.28 3.40
CA ASN A 26 0.82 -13.50 1.97
C ASN A 26 1.95 -12.63 1.45
N LEU A 27 2.60 -13.06 0.38
CA LEU A 27 3.62 -12.27 -0.32
C LEU A 27 2.96 -11.47 -1.43
N TYR A 28 3.22 -10.17 -1.45
CA TYR A 28 2.76 -9.27 -2.50
C TYR A 28 3.94 -8.51 -3.09
N THR A 29 3.89 -8.19 -4.37
CA THR A 29 4.85 -7.30 -4.99
C THR A 29 4.30 -5.88 -4.97
N PHE A 30 4.95 -5.03 -4.19
CA PHE A 30 4.56 -3.63 -4.02
C PHE A 30 5.39 -2.72 -4.89
N LYS A 31 4.76 -1.68 -5.42
CA LYS A 31 5.47 -0.51 -5.90
C LYS A 31 5.70 0.42 -4.72
N ILE A 32 6.97 0.64 -4.37
CA ILE A 32 7.34 1.64 -3.37
C ILE A 32 7.50 2.97 -4.11
N ARG A 33 6.58 3.90 -3.88
CA ARG A 33 6.61 5.21 -4.54
C ARG A 33 6.93 6.30 -3.53
N ILE A 34 7.88 7.14 -3.90
CA ILE A 34 8.33 8.27 -3.11
C ILE A 34 7.79 9.54 -3.75
N SER A 35 6.97 10.29 -3.00
CA SER A 35 6.34 11.52 -3.48
C SER A 35 7.40 12.61 -3.64
N THR A 36 7.91 12.77 -4.86
CA THR A 36 8.96 13.72 -5.21
C THR A 36 8.76 14.21 -6.64
N THR A 37 9.46 15.27 -7.01
CA THR A 37 9.67 15.61 -8.41
C THR A 37 10.91 14.86 -8.94
N LYS A 38 11.12 14.87 -10.25
CA LYS A 38 12.25 14.20 -10.88
C LYS A 38 13.61 14.76 -10.42
N ASP A 39 13.66 16.04 -10.09
CA ASP A 39 14.89 16.72 -9.68
C ASP A 39 15.16 16.61 -8.17
N GLU A 40 14.22 16.07 -7.41
CA GLU A 40 14.38 15.88 -5.98
C GLU A 40 14.88 14.46 -5.69
N VAL A 41 15.62 14.32 -4.58
CA VAL A 41 15.98 13.01 -4.01
C VAL A 41 15.04 12.72 -2.84
N PRO A 42 14.90 11.45 -2.42
CA PRO A 42 14.10 11.13 -1.23
C PRO A 42 14.58 11.91 -0.02
N SER A 43 13.65 12.47 0.74
CA SER A 43 13.96 13.19 1.97
C SER A 43 14.35 12.23 3.08
N GLU A 44 15.00 12.75 4.12
CA GLU A 44 15.32 11.96 5.30
C GLU A 44 14.04 11.40 5.95
N LYS A 45 12.97 12.19 6.02
CA LYS A 45 11.67 11.74 6.53
C LYS A 45 11.11 10.56 5.74
N GLN A 46 11.23 10.59 4.43
CA GLN A 46 10.79 9.50 3.56
C GLN A 46 11.67 8.26 3.75
N GLN A 47 12.97 8.42 3.87
CA GLN A 47 13.90 7.32 4.15
C GLN A 47 13.58 6.66 5.49
N GLN A 48 13.35 7.45 6.54
CA GLN A 48 13.01 6.94 7.86
C GLN A 48 11.62 6.27 7.87
N ALA A 49 10.66 6.83 7.15
CA ALA A 49 9.33 6.23 7.02
C ALA A 49 9.40 4.83 6.38
N TYR A 50 10.21 4.67 5.34
CA TYR A 50 10.41 3.39 4.69
C TYR A 50 11.06 2.36 5.62
N LEU A 51 12.13 2.75 6.32
CA LEU A 51 12.81 1.87 7.26
C LEU A 51 11.89 1.48 8.42
N SER A 52 11.11 2.42 8.93
CA SER A 52 10.14 2.17 9.98
C SER A 52 9.01 1.24 9.51
N PHE A 53 8.52 1.43 8.29
CA PHE A 53 7.52 0.56 7.68
C PHE A 53 8.03 -0.88 7.64
N LYS A 54 9.24 -1.10 7.17
CA LYS A 54 9.83 -2.45 7.09
C LYS A 54 10.09 -3.06 8.46
N LYS A 55 10.57 -2.25 9.41
CA LYS A 55 10.86 -2.70 10.78
C LYS A 55 9.60 -3.11 11.52
N ASN A 56 8.49 -2.39 11.32
CA ASN A 56 7.23 -2.59 12.04
C ASN A 56 6.19 -3.34 11.20
N LEU A 57 6.63 -4.10 10.21
CA LEU A 57 5.73 -4.72 9.24
C LEU A 57 4.68 -5.63 9.88
N ASN A 58 5.03 -6.40 10.90
CA ASN A 58 4.08 -7.27 11.61
C ASN A 58 2.96 -6.46 12.27
N GLU A 59 3.32 -5.36 12.94
CA GLU A 59 2.35 -4.47 13.59
C GLU A 59 1.45 -3.79 12.54
N ILE A 60 2.05 -3.33 11.45
CA ILE A 60 1.32 -2.71 10.34
C ILE A 60 0.37 -3.71 9.70
N SER A 61 0.80 -4.96 9.55
CA SER A 61 -0.03 -6.04 9.01
C SER A 61 -1.28 -6.25 9.89
N GLU A 62 -1.14 -6.32 11.20
CA GLU A 62 -2.27 -6.49 12.12
C GLU A 62 -3.22 -5.29 12.10
N LYS A 63 -2.66 -4.08 12.19
CA LYS A 63 -3.46 -2.85 12.20
C LYS A 63 -4.20 -2.64 10.89
N SER A 64 -3.51 -2.83 9.77
CA SER A 64 -4.14 -2.67 8.45
C SER A 64 -5.21 -3.71 8.20
N LEU A 65 -5.02 -4.95 8.68
CA LEU A 65 -6.03 -5.99 8.57
C LEU A 65 -7.31 -5.60 9.31
N GLY A 66 -7.19 -5.07 10.52
CA GLY A 66 -8.33 -4.56 11.28
C GLY A 66 -9.06 -3.44 10.54
N LEU A 67 -8.32 -2.47 10.02
CA LEU A 67 -8.90 -1.34 9.27
C LEU A 67 -9.59 -1.81 7.97
N VAL A 68 -8.98 -2.75 7.27
CA VAL A 68 -9.55 -3.33 6.04
C VAL A 68 -10.84 -4.09 6.35
N ASN A 69 -10.85 -4.91 7.38
CA ASN A 69 -12.04 -5.66 7.77
C ASN A 69 -13.19 -4.72 8.17
N ASP A 70 -12.89 -3.65 8.91
CA ASP A 70 -13.89 -2.65 9.28
C ASP A 70 -14.44 -1.93 8.05
N PHE A 71 -13.56 -1.54 7.14
CA PHE A 71 -13.95 -0.90 5.89
C PHE A 71 -14.87 -1.79 5.05
N LEU A 72 -14.49 -3.06 4.89
CA LEU A 72 -15.29 -4.01 4.11
C LEU A 72 -16.64 -4.27 4.76
N SER A 73 -16.69 -4.43 6.08
CA SER A 73 -17.94 -4.66 6.81
C SER A 73 -18.88 -3.46 6.73
N ASN A 74 -18.34 -2.24 6.82
CA ASN A 74 -19.13 -1.01 6.76
C ASN A 74 -19.68 -0.71 5.36
N ASN A 75 -19.10 -1.32 4.32
CA ASN A 75 -19.49 -1.09 2.93
C ASN A 75 -20.01 -2.35 2.25
N ILE A 76 -20.39 -3.36 3.03
CA ILE A 76 -20.70 -4.70 2.49
C ILE A 76 -21.85 -4.69 1.49
N ASP A 77 -22.89 -3.90 1.73
CA ASP A 77 -24.07 -3.84 0.85
C ASP A 77 -23.71 -3.23 -0.51
N GLU A 78 -22.91 -2.17 -0.51
CA GLU A 78 -22.40 -1.53 -1.72
C GLU A 78 -21.50 -2.49 -2.51
N ILE A 79 -20.60 -3.18 -1.80
CA ILE A 79 -19.69 -4.14 -2.41
C ILE A 79 -20.45 -5.28 -3.08
N LEU A 80 -21.46 -5.84 -2.41
CA LEU A 80 -22.31 -6.89 -2.97
C LEU A 80 -23.02 -6.41 -4.23
N GLY A 81 -23.54 -5.18 -4.22
CA GLY A 81 -24.22 -4.60 -5.36
C GLY A 81 -23.31 -4.43 -6.57
N GLU A 82 -22.10 -3.93 -6.36
CA GLU A 82 -21.14 -3.70 -7.44
C GLU A 82 -20.49 -5.00 -7.94
N LEU A 83 -20.21 -5.93 -7.03
CA LEU A 83 -19.56 -7.20 -7.36
C LEU A 83 -20.48 -8.12 -8.19
N GLY A 84 -21.77 -8.15 -7.85
CA GLY A 84 -22.77 -8.95 -8.58
C GLY A 84 -22.62 -10.47 -8.41
N GLU A 85 -21.84 -10.92 -7.44
CA GLU A 85 -21.60 -12.34 -7.16
C GLU A 85 -21.41 -12.56 -5.65
N PRO A 86 -21.49 -13.83 -5.17
CA PRO A 86 -21.30 -14.11 -3.75
C PRO A 86 -19.94 -13.65 -3.24
N LEU A 87 -19.88 -13.24 -1.96
CA LEU A 87 -18.64 -12.84 -1.33
C LEU A 87 -17.70 -14.03 -1.16
N PRO A 88 -16.37 -13.82 -1.29
CA PRO A 88 -15.41 -14.85 -0.98
C PRO A 88 -15.42 -15.17 0.51
N THR A 89 -14.96 -16.37 0.88
CA THR A 89 -14.87 -16.79 2.29
C THR A 89 -13.97 -15.83 3.09
N ASN A 90 -12.87 -15.41 2.49
CA ASN A 90 -11.97 -14.42 3.10
C ASN A 90 -12.20 -13.06 2.43
N LEU A 91 -12.76 -12.11 3.18
CA LEU A 91 -13.10 -10.78 2.65
C LEU A 91 -11.87 -9.99 2.19
N THR A 92 -10.70 -10.27 2.75
CA THR A 92 -9.46 -9.60 2.32
C THR A 92 -9.07 -9.96 0.89
N ASP A 93 -9.62 -11.03 0.30
CA ASP A 93 -9.42 -11.34 -1.11
C ASP A 93 -10.04 -10.29 -2.04
N LEU A 94 -10.91 -9.44 -1.53
CA LEU A 94 -11.52 -8.34 -2.27
C LEU A 94 -10.60 -7.12 -2.42
N LEU A 95 -9.54 -7.04 -1.63
CA LEU A 95 -8.56 -5.95 -1.66
C LEU A 95 -7.15 -6.52 -1.81
N ILE A 96 -6.49 -6.12 -2.89
CA ILE A 96 -5.11 -6.56 -3.16
C ILE A 96 -4.17 -5.38 -2.98
N PRO A 97 -3.27 -5.43 -1.98
CA PRO A 97 -2.29 -4.37 -1.79
C PRO A 97 -1.32 -4.33 -2.96
N ASN A 98 -1.06 -3.15 -3.52
CA ASN A 98 -0.18 -3.02 -4.67
C ASN A 98 0.88 -1.93 -4.53
N GLN A 99 0.67 -0.93 -3.67
CA GLN A 99 1.57 0.21 -3.60
C GLN A 99 1.72 0.75 -2.18
N VAL A 100 2.93 1.16 -1.85
CA VAL A 100 3.24 1.94 -0.65
C VAL A 100 3.66 3.32 -1.11
N LEU A 101 2.97 4.36 -0.64
CA LEU A 101 3.27 5.74 -0.97
C LEU A 101 3.87 6.44 0.24
N LEU A 102 5.05 7.02 0.05
CA LEU A 102 5.79 7.74 1.08
C LEU A 102 5.69 9.24 0.80
N PHE A 103 4.96 9.96 1.66
CA PHE A 103 4.76 11.40 1.53
C PHE A 103 5.97 12.18 2.05
N LYS A 104 6.14 13.39 1.55
CA LYS A 104 7.25 14.28 1.98
C LYS A 104 7.30 14.53 3.48
N ASN A 105 6.13 14.55 4.15
CA ASN A 105 6.02 14.77 5.59
C ASN A 105 6.33 13.52 6.43
N GLY A 106 6.69 12.40 5.81
CA GLY A 106 7.01 11.15 6.49
C GLY A 106 5.80 10.24 6.75
N LYS A 107 4.60 10.61 6.29
CA LYS A 107 3.43 9.73 6.36
C LYS A 107 3.52 8.64 5.31
N THR A 108 2.93 7.50 5.60
CA THR A 108 2.91 6.34 4.72
C THR A 108 1.47 5.94 4.42
N ALA A 109 1.18 5.65 3.15
CA ALA A 109 -0.11 5.12 2.74
C ALA A 109 0.07 3.78 2.04
N ILE A 110 -0.86 2.86 2.25
CA ILE A 110 -0.95 1.61 1.49
C ILE A 110 -2.14 1.74 0.54
N ILE A 111 -1.90 1.45 -0.73
CA ILE A 111 -2.90 1.55 -1.78
C ILE A 111 -3.25 0.16 -2.26
N PHE A 112 -4.55 -0.12 -2.36
CA PHE A 112 -5.11 -1.43 -2.70
C PHE A 112 -5.92 -1.34 -3.99
N ASP A 113 -5.88 -2.40 -4.77
CA ASP A 113 -6.85 -2.62 -5.85
C ASP A 113 -8.09 -3.28 -5.27
N ALA A 114 -9.25 -2.77 -5.62
CA ALA A 114 -10.52 -3.29 -5.13
C ALA A 114 -11.20 -4.14 -6.22
N ALA A 115 -11.70 -5.32 -5.86
CA ALA A 115 -12.32 -6.23 -6.82
C ALA A 115 -13.65 -5.72 -7.39
N TRP A 116 -14.32 -4.80 -6.69
CA TRP A 116 -15.67 -4.33 -7.06
C TRP A 116 -15.68 -2.96 -7.77
N THR A 117 -14.54 -2.34 -7.95
CA THR A 117 -14.44 -1.00 -8.55
C THR A 117 -13.07 -0.78 -9.16
N ASP A 118 -12.97 0.15 -10.11
CA ASP A 118 -11.69 0.58 -10.68
C ASP A 118 -10.98 1.61 -9.80
N GLU A 119 -11.66 2.12 -8.76
CA GLU A 119 -11.07 3.07 -7.83
C GLU A 119 -10.18 2.35 -6.80
N ASN A 120 -9.10 3.00 -6.41
CA ASN A 120 -8.21 2.47 -5.40
C ASN A 120 -8.72 2.78 -3.99
N VAL A 121 -8.44 1.87 -3.06
CA VAL A 121 -8.67 2.09 -1.63
C VAL A 121 -7.35 2.44 -0.98
N VAL A 122 -7.33 3.51 -0.18
CA VAL A 122 -6.12 4.03 0.47
C VAL A 122 -6.27 3.97 1.98
N ILE A 123 -5.25 3.42 2.64
CA ILE A 123 -5.15 3.38 4.12
C ILE A 123 -3.88 4.11 4.54
N LEU A 124 -4.03 5.12 5.38
CA LEU A 124 -2.92 5.93 5.90
C LEU A 124 -2.29 5.37 7.17
#